data_e80bd76dc68e5132aabadebfeb5a7e81
#
_entry.id   e80bd76dc68e5132aabadebfeb5a7e81
#
_cell.length_a   1.000
_cell.length_b   1.000
_cell.length_c   1.000
_cell.angle_alpha   90.00
_cell.angle_beta   90.00
_cell.angle_gamma   90.00
#
_symmetry.space_group_name_H-M   'P 1'
#
loop_
_entity.id
_entity.type
_entity.pdbx_description
1 polymer ?
#
loop_
_entity_poly.entity_id
_entity_poly.type
_entity_poly.pdbx_seq_one_letter_code
_entity_poly.pdbx_strand_id
1 'polypeptide(L)'
;MKKRTTLFALLTTVSITAWAQQQDTLTDPSVPRSELEEIVIQGNRLETPFNKVTRDIQLITQKQLEALPAKSLNGVLSYISGVDIRQRGPFGAQADISIDGGTSEQTLVLINGVKMLDAQSAHNMMNIPLPLSAIDHIEVLRGAAARXXXAINIVTKKESHSTLIADVKTGSSFKSKEEGDGSGIYAGGTVEATAILGSEKQSQLLALGQSNYNGRRYNSAAQITKLFYNGNYAFNHNNSLRAMAGYARSLFGANGFYAAPHDLNSEELVESSVFSLSSKHSFGKLTISPRISNRYGEDDYRFYKDDLSKGRSLHYTNALMLELNSRLVTKIGTIGLGVESRLETINSSNIGKHNRNNHGAYGELSSRLGEKIRGTIGLYANYNTDYGVQVYPGMDLAYLINAHWSFSTSIGSGQRIPSFTDLYLEQHPGNVGNEFLQPENAWSYEGNIQYRKGSSSIKAGYFYRSISDFIDWVRDNPSDPYSPTNFGKNKVHGLYVRVQQEFQLDGTQSFGYTASYNYLHPSLETSAQTQSKYTLESLKHQFVAGLYYRKHDLSLNVLNRLLKRELANAYNVLDIRVNYQWQDFLLYSEITNLLNTSYNEAGAVPMPARWFALGLKYEWTNIRI
;
A
#
# COMPACT_ATOMS: atom_id res chain seq x y z
N MET A 1 30.59 3.87 -36.90
CA MET A 1 29.36 3.16 -37.17
C MET A 1 29.45 1.64 -36.99
N LYS A 2 30.61 1.08 -36.66
CA LYS A 2 30.76 -0.38 -36.51
C LYS A 2 30.62 -0.91 -35.08
N LYS A 3 30.51 -0.04 -34.09
CA LYS A 3 30.41 -0.48 -32.70
C LYS A 3 28.98 -0.66 -32.17
N ARG A 4 28.00 -0.19 -32.93
CA ARG A 4 26.59 -0.33 -32.49
C ARG A 4 25.92 -1.64 -32.93
N THR A 5 26.50 -2.31 -33.91
CA THR A 5 25.94 -3.54 -34.44
C THR A 5 26.31 -4.77 -33.62
N THR A 6 27.40 -4.68 -32.84
CA THR A 6 27.89 -5.81 -32.06
C THR A 6 27.09 -6.00 -30.76
N LEU A 7 26.53 -4.93 -30.25
CA LEU A 7 25.73 -5.02 -29.01
C LEU A 7 24.36 -5.68 -29.25
N PHE A 8 23.83 -5.52 -30.47
CA PHE A 8 22.55 -6.13 -30.83
C PHE A 8 22.65 -7.62 -31.12
N ALA A 9 23.84 -8.06 -31.56
CA ALA A 9 24.03 -9.48 -31.87
C ALA A 9 24.20 -10.34 -30.59
N LEU A 10 24.66 -9.72 -29.52
CA LEU A 10 24.80 -10.44 -28.23
C LEU A 10 23.46 -10.63 -27.52
N LEU A 11 22.43 -9.88 -27.91
CA LEU A 11 21.12 -9.98 -27.28
C LEU A 11 20.29 -11.17 -27.80
N THR A 12 20.75 -11.86 -28.84
CA THR A 12 19.92 -12.86 -29.52
C THR A 12 20.27 -14.31 -29.21
N THR A 13 21.24 -14.56 -28.32
CA THR A 13 21.73 -15.94 -28.13
C THR A 13 21.61 -16.47 -26.69
N VAL A 14 20.64 -16.01 -25.94
CA VAL A 14 20.52 -16.41 -24.53
C VAL A 14 19.50 -17.52 -24.38
N SER A 15 19.90 -18.62 -23.78
CA SER A 15 19.01 -19.74 -23.52
C SER A 15 18.18 -19.51 -22.26
N ILE A 16 16.90 -19.84 -22.35
CA ILE A 16 15.95 -19.59 -21.30
C ILE A 16 16.11 -20.54 -20.10
N THR A 17 16.85 -21.64 -20.31
CA THR A 17 16.93 -22.70 -19.30
C THR A 17 17.84 -22.39 -18.11
N ALA A 18 18.88 -21.58 -18.31
CA ALA A 18 19.85 -21.31 -17.23
C ALA A 18 19.30 -20.38 -16.16
N TRP A 19 18.40 -19.47 -16.52
CA TRP A 19 17.82 -18.56 -15.55
C TRP A 19 16.91 -19.26 -14.54
N ALA A 20 16.20 -20.32 -14.99
CA ALA A 20 15.28 -21.04 -14.13
C ALA A 20 15.97 -21.69 -12.94
N GLN A 21 17.22 -22.14 -13.13
CA GLN A 21 17.96 -22.77 -12.03
C GLN A 21 18.47 -21.76 -11.00
N GLN A 22 18.60 -20.50 -11.39
CA GLN A 22 19.12 -19.46 -10.51
C GLN A 22 18.03 -18.65 -9.83
N GLN A 23 16.79 -18.87 -10.21
CA GLN A 23 15.66 -18.12 -9.61
C GLN A 23 15.46 -18.49 -8.15
N ASP A 24 15.96 -19.63 -7.71
CA ASP A 24 15.84 -20.05 -6.32
C ASP A 24 16.51 -19.07 -5.35
N THR A 25 17.50 -18.32 -5.83
CA THR A 25 18.19 -17.37 -4.98
C THR A 25 17.40 -16.10 -4.72
N LEU A 26 16.29 -15.90 -5.44
CA LEU A 26 15.47 -14.70 -5.31
C LEU A 26 14.15 -14.93 -4.59
N THR A 27 13.93 -16.13 -4.04
CA THR A 27 12.69 -16.45 -3.35
C THR A 27 12.76 -16.08 -1.87
N ASP A 28 11.61 -15.81 -1.29
CA ASP A 28 11.47 -15.47 0.13
C ASP A 28 11.61 -16.74 0.97
N PRO A 29 12.57 -16.80 1.89
CA PRO A 29 12.79 -18.05 2.65
C PRO A 29 11.69 -18.35 3.65
N SER A 30 10.82 -17.38 3.98
CA SER A 30 9.73 -17.63 4.91
C SER A 30 8.55 -18.37 4.27
N VAL A 31 8.56 -18.53 2.96
CA VAL A 31 7.49 -19.17 2.20
C VAL A 31 8.07 -20.40 1.50
N PRO A 32 7.37 -21.55 1.54
CA PRO A 32 7.85 -22.71 0.80
C PRO A 32 8.08 -22.38 -0.67
N ARG A 33 9.14 -22.96 -1.23
CA ARG A 33 9.55 -22.67 -2.59
C ARG A 33 8.43 -22.87 -3.61
N SER A 34 7.62 -23.92 -3.43
CA SER A 34 6.52 -24.21 -4.35
C SER A 34 5.45 -23.12 -4.33
N GLU A 35 5.20 -22.53 -3.16
CA GLU A 35 4.22 -21.43 -3.06
C GLU A 35 4.73 -20.19 -3.74
N LEU A 36 6.00 -19.83 -3.55
CA LEU A 36 6.59 -18.66 -4.18
C LEU A 36 6.60 -18.77 -5.70
N GLU A 37 6.85 -19.96 -6.22
CA GLU A 37 6.86 -20.16 -7.67
C GLU A 37 5.49 -19.93 -8.29
N GLU A 38 4.42 -20.11 -7.52
CA GLU A 38 3.06 -19.93 -8.01
C GLU A 38 2.55 -18.50 -7.88
N ILE A 39 3.23 -17.67 -7.08
CA ILE A 39 2.77 -16.28 -6.86
C ILE A 39 3.03 -15.45 -8.12
N VAL A 40 1.96 -14.79 -8.59
CA VAL A 40 2.02 -13.88 -9.73
C VAL A 40 1.80 -12.47 -9.20
N ILE A 41 2.72 -11.56 -9.55
CA ILE A 41 2.61 -10.17 -9.11
C ILE A 41 1.56 -9.47 -9.93
N GLN A 42 0.53 -8.99 -9.28
CA GLN A 42 -0.63 -8.37 -9.94
C GLN A 42 -0.55 -6.85 -9.97
N GLY A 43 0.32 -6.25 -9.17
CA GLY A 43 0.44 -4.81 -9.14
C GLY A 43 1.24 -4.22 -10.29
N ASN A 44 1.99 -5.03 -11.02
CA ASN A 44 2.65 -4.59 -12.24
C ASN A 44 1.60 -4.34 -13.34
N ARG A 45 1.95 -3.53 -14.32
CA ARG A 45 1.04 -3.30 -15.46
C ARG A 45 0.71 -4.61 -16.17
N LEU A 46 1.68 -5.53 -16.21
CA LEU A 46 1.48 -6.88 -16.69
C LEU A 46 1.72 -7.83 -15.53
N GLU A 47 0.82 -8.77 -15.34
CA GLU A 47 1.01 -9.79 -14.31
C GLU A 47 2.27 -10.57 -14.61
N THR A 48 3.11 -10.71 -13.58
CA THR A 48 4.43 -11.33 -13.73
C THR A 48 4.69 -12.26 -12.57
N PRO A 49 5.13 -13.50 -12.80
CA PRO A 49 5.52 -14.37 -11.69
C PRO A 49 6.58 -13.71 -10.82
N PHE A 50 6.47 -13.90 -9.50
CA PHE A 50 7.35 -13.24 -8.55
C PHE A 50 8.83 -13.53 -8.86
N ASN A 51 9.13 -14.76 -9.24
CA ASN A 51 10.51 -15.16 -9.52
C ASN A 51 11.07 -14.57 -10.83
N LYS A 52 10.25 -13.84 -11.59
CA LYS A 52 10.70 -13.23 -12.85
C LYS A 52 10.72 -11.71 -12.81
N VAL A 53 10.38 -11.09 -11.68
CA VAL A 53 10.39 -9.63 -11.60
C VAL A 53 11.82 -9.12 -11.46
N THR A 54 12.05 -7.94 -11.99
CA THR A 54 13.36 -7.29 -11.96
C THR A 54 13.42 -6.11 -11.01
N ARG A 55 12.29 -5.66 -10.52
CA ARG A 55 12.21 -4.55 -9.56
C ARG A 55 12.15 -5.09 -8.14
N ASP A 56 12.43 -4.23 -7.17
CA ASP A 56 12.32 -4.61 -5.76
C ASP A 56 10.85 -4.76 -5.38
N ILE A 57 10.43 -5.99 -5.10
CA ILE A 57 9.07 -6.27 -4.67
C ILE A 57 9.14 -7.04 -3.36
N GLN A 58 8.42 -6.55 -2.36
CA GLN A 58 8.31 -7.18 -1.06
C GLN A 58 6.93 -7.83 -0.96
N LEU A 59 6.90 -9.10 -0.56
CA LEU A 59 5.65 -9.83 -0.36
C LEU A 59 5.39 -10.00 1.13
N ILE A 60 4.18 -9.68 1.56
CA ILE A 60 3.70 -9.98 2.90
C ILE A 60 2.73 -11.13 2.73
N THR A 61 3.15 -12.33 3.13
CA THR A 61 2.40 -13.55 2.88
C THR A 61 1.24 -13.69 3.85
N GLN A 62 0.34 -14.62 3.56
CA GLN A 62 -0.79 -14.89 4.45
C GLN A 62 -0.32 -15.34 5.84
N LYS A 63 0.72 -16.16 5.88
CA LYS A 63 1.30 -16.60 7.14
C LYS A 63 1.81 -15.42 7.96
N GLN A 64 2.48 -14.47 7.31
CA GLN A 64 2.95 -13.27 7.98
C GLN A 64 1.78 -12.40 8.46
N LEU A 65 0.72 -12.29 7.67
CA LEU A 65 -0.46 -11.51 8.06
C LEU A 65 -1.12 -12.07 9.33
N GLU A 66 -1.14 -13.40 9.46
CA GLU A 66 -1.77 -14.04 10.63
C GLU A 66 -0.98 -13.81 11.93
N ALA A 67 0.30 -13.44 11.81
CA ALA A 67 1.13 -13.18 12.98
C ALA A 67 0.95 -11.76 13.53
N LEU A 68 0.33 -10.86 12.76
CA LEU A 68 0.28 -9.45 13.10
C LEU A 68 -0.89 -9.10 14.01
N PRO A 69 -0.66 -8.39 15.12
CA PRO A 69 -1.74 -7.96 16.01
C PRO A 69 -2.40 -6.69 15.50
N ALA A 70 -2.95 -6.74 14.30
CA ALA A 70 -3.50 -5.56 13.65
C ALA A 70 -5.02 -5.56 13.71
N LYS A 71 -5.60 -4.39 13.95
CA LYS A 71 -7.05 -4.22 14.01
C LYS A 71 -7.65 -3.86 12.65
N SER A 72 -6.81 -3.47 11.70
CA SER A 72 -7.26 -2.98 10.41
C SER A 72 -6.13 -3.15 9.40
N LEU A 73 -6.44 -2.94 8.13
CA LEU A 73 -5.42 -2.93 7.09
C LEU A 73 -4.37 -1.86 7.35
N ASN A 74 -4.79 -0.69 7.85
CA ASN A 74 -3.85 0.36 8.22
C ASN A 74 -2.82 -0.15 9.23
N GLY A 75 -3.27 -0.90 10.21
CA GLY A 75 -2.39 -1.49 11.21
C GLY A 75 -1.43 -2.50 10.61
N VAL A 76 -1.90 -3.32 9.68
CA VAL A 76 -1.03 -4.27 8.98
C VAL A 76 0.12 -3.54 8.29
N LEU A 77 -0.19 -2.47 7.59
CA LEU A 77 0.81 -1.75 6.82
C LEU A 77 1.86 -1.07 7.71
N SER A 78 1.54 -0.82 8.96
CA SER A 78 2.49 -0.18 9.88
C SER A 78 3.70 -1.04 10.21
N TYR A 79 3.65 -2.34 9.92
CA TYR A 79 4.76 -3.24 10.19
C TYR A 79 5.66 -3.46 8.97
N ILE A 80 5.39 -2.82 7.84
CA ILE A 80 6.11 -3.07 6.60
C ILE A 80 7.28 -2.10 6.45
N SER A 81 8.46 -2.65 6.16
CA SER A 81 9.69 -1.87 5.96
C SER A 81 9.49 -0.79 4.90
N GLY A 82 9.82 0.45 5.24
CA GLY A 82 9.74 1.57 4.32
C GLY A 82 8.37 2.19 4.14
N VAL A 83 7.33 1.55 4.69
CA VAL A 83 5.97 2.07 4.60
C VAL A 83 5.71 2.92 5.85
N ASP A 84 5.32 4.16 5.63
CA ASP A 84 4.95 5.07 6.70
C ASP A 84 3.43 5.28 6.62
N ILE A 85 2.72 4.65 7.55
CA ILE A 85 1.27 4.82 7.67
C ILE A 85 1.02 5.74 8.86
N ARG A 86 0.46 6.90 8.59
CA ARG A 86 0.19 7.89 9.63
C ARG A 86 -1.30 7.90 9.92
N GLN A 87 -1.66 7.24 10.99
CA GLN A 87 -3.06 7.08 11.37
C GLN A 87 -3.53 8.23 12.25
N ARG A 88 -4.72 8.74 11.93
CA ARG A 88 -5.42 9.67 12.79
C ARG A 88 -6.46 8.88 13.56
N GLY A 89 -5.98 8.24 14.58
CA GLY A 89 -6.84 7.38 15.37
C GLY A 89 -6.76 5.94 14.92
N PRO A 90 -7.03 5.06 15.83
CA PRO A 90 -6.95 3.63 15.59
C PRO A 90 -8.20 3.12 14.88
N PHE A 91 -8.25 1.81 14.79
CA PHE A 91 -9.44 1.08 14.35
C PHE A 91 -9.73 1.26 12.85
N GLY A 92 -8.79 1.84 12.09
CA GLY A 92 -8.94 1.98 10.65
C GLY A 92 -9.69 3.21 10.20
N ALA A 93 -9.84 4.21 11.07
CA ALA A 93 -10.66 5.38 10.76
C ALA A 93 -10.11 6.20 9.59
N GLN A 94 -8.87 6.65 9.71
CA GLN A 94 -8.25 7.46 8.65
C GLN A 94 -6.74 7.30 8.72
N ALA A 95 -6.09 7.22 7.57
CA ALA A 95 -4.64 7.13 7.52
C ALA A 95 -4.12 7.68 6.20
N ASP A 96 -2.95 8.30 6.27
CA ASP A 96 -2.17 8.68 5.11
C ASP A 96 -1.03 7.69 4.96
N ILE A 97 -0.71 7.30 3.74
CA ILE A 97 0.32 6.30 3.49
C ILE A 97 1.37 6.86 2.55
N SER A 98 2.64 6.56 2.83
CA SER A 98 3.74 6.88 1.93
C SER A 98 4.78 5.77 1.98
N ILE A 99 5.61 5.73 0.95
CA ILE A 99 6.65 4.71 0.82
C ILE A 99 7.98 5.42 0.60
N ASP A 100 8.99 4.99 1.37
CA ASP A 100 10.39 5.40 1.18
C ASP A 100 10.56 6.92 1.10
N GLY A 101 9.90 7.63 2.01
CA GLY A 101 10.06 9.09 2.12
C GLY A 101 9.30 9.92 1.13
N GLY A 102 8.43 9.32 0.34
CA GLY A 102 7.54 10.06 -0.54
C GLY A 102 6.37 10.67 0.21
N THR A 103 5.50 11.33 -0.53
CA THR A 103 4.25 11.82 0.03
C THR A 103 3.12 10.83 -0.28
N SER A 104 1.97 11.05 0.33
CA SER A 104 0.81 10.21 0.06
C SER A 104 0.36 10.33 -1.39
N GLU A 105 0.49 11.52 -1.96
CA GLU A 105 0.16 11.74 -3.37
C GLU A 105 1.12 11.04 -4.32
N GLN A 106 2.28 10.61 -3.83
CA GLN A 106 3.27 9.88 -4.61
C GLN A 106 3.17 8.37 -4.43
N THR A 107 2.16 7.90 -3.72
CA THR A 107 1.95 6.49 -3.42
C THR A 107 0.66 6.01 -4.07
N LEU A 108 0.71 4.83 -4.66
CA LEU A 108 -0.46 4.24 -5.30
C LEU A 108 -0.91 3.02 -4.51
N VAL A 109 -2.21 2.93 -4.26
CA VAL A 109 -2.81 1.76 -3.60
C VAL A 109 -3.71 1.06 -4.60
N LEU A 110 -3.56 -0.27 -4.69
CA LEU A 110 -4.36 -1.07 -5.61
C LEU A 110 -5.01 -2.24 -4.87
N ILE A 111 -6.14 -2.71 -5.39
CA ILE A 111 -6.73 -3.98 -5.00
C ILE A 111 -6.79 -4.84 -6.26
N ASN A 112 -6.13 -5.98 -6.25
CA ASN A 112 -6.09 -6.90 -7.40
C ASN A 112 -5.70 -6.17 -8.68
N GLY A 113 -4.75 -5.24 -8.58
CA GLY A 113 -4.28 -4.45 -9.71
C GLY A 113 -5.14 -3.25 -10.08
N VAL A 114 -6.27 -3.07 -9.43
CA VAL A 114 -7.19 -1.95 -9.69
C VAL A 114 -6.80 -0.76 -8.82
N LYS A 115 -6.56 0.38 -9.44
CA LYS A 115 -6.09 1.57 -8.73
C LYS A 115 -7.19 2.21 -7.89
N MET A 116 -6.88 2.48 -6.63
CA MET A 116 -7.80 3.17 -5.71
C MET A 116 -7.54 4.67 -5.81
N LEU A 117 -8.05 5.27 -6.86
CA LEU A 117 -7.80 6.68 -7.17
C LEU A 117 -8.63 7.60 -6.28
N ASP A 118 -8.04 8.73 -5.92
CA ASP A 118 -8.72 9.77 -5.15
C ASP A 118 -8.34 11.12 -5.76
N ALA A 119 -9.29 11.73 -6.46
CA ALA A 119 -9.05 13.00 -7.15
C ALA A 119 -8.97 14.19 -6.18
N GLN A 120 -9.59 14.09 -5.02
CA GLN A 120 -9.59 15.18 -4.05
C GLN A 120 -8.16 15.44 -3.54
N SER A 121 -7.59 14.41 -2.96
CA SER A 121 -6.24 14.38 -2.40
C SER A 121 -5.93 12.91 -2.13
N ALA A 122 -4.88 12.63 -1.39
CA ALA A 122 -4.59 11.23 -1.05
C ALA A 122 -5.16 10.81 0.31
N HIS A 123 -5.93 11.66 0.97
CA HIS A 123 -6.41 11.39 2.33
C HIS A 123 -7.32 10.18 2.43
N ASN A 124 -8.12 9.90 1.41
CA ASN A 124 -9.08 8.81 1.48
C ASN A 124 -8.69 7.61 0.62
N MET A 125 -7.44 7.57 0.21
CA MET A 125 -6.92 6.46 -0.57
C MET A 125 -7.01 5.15 0.21
N MET A 126 -6.86 5.21 1.54
CA MET A 126 -6.91 4.04 2.41
C MET A 126 -8.31 3.70 2.89
N ASN A 127 -9.35 4.38 2.42
CA ASN A 127 -10.72 3.96 2.70
C ASN A 127 -11.09 2.83 1.75
N ILE A 128 -10.64 1.63 2.07
CA ILE A 128 -10.64 0.46 1.20
C ILE A 128 -11.73 -0.50 1.65
N PRO A 129 -12.53 -1.06 0.73
CA PRO A 129 -13.69 -1.90 1.10
C PRO A 129 -13.33 -3.35 1.38
N LEU A 130 -12.20 -3.62 1.99
CA LEU A 130 -11.66 -4.97 2.05
C LEU A 130 -11.44 -5.41 3.49
N PRO A 131 -12.23 -6.38 4.00
CA PRO A 131 -11.94 -7.00 5.29
C PRO A 131 -10.63 -7.77 5.26
N LEU A 132 -9.95 -7.85 6.40
CA LEU A 132 -8.68 -8.56 6.50
C LEU A 132 -8.81 -10.03 6.13
N SER A 133 -9.94 -10.66 6.45
CA SER A 133 -10.14 -12.09 6.17
C SER A 133 -10.19 -12.41 4.68
N ALA A 134 -10.35 -11.41 3.82
CA ALA A 134 -10.39 -11.61 2.38
C ALA A 134 -9.01 -11.50 1.73
N ILE A 135 -7.99 -11.10 2.46
CA ILE A 135 -6.68 -10.80 1.90
C ILE A 135 -5.82 -12.06 1.84
N ASP A 136 -5.27 -12.33 0.66
CA ASP A 136 -4.30 -13.42 0.49
C ASP A 136 -2.89 -12.94 0.82
N HIS A 137 -2.45 -11.87 0.18
CA HIS A 137 -1.12 -11.32 0.42
C HIS A 137 -1.09 -9.86 0.01
N ILE A 138 0.00 -9.19 0.36
CA ILE A 138 0.22 -7.80 0.00
C ILE A 138 1.53 -7.70 -0.75
N GLU A 139 1.53 -6.95 -1.85
CA GLU A 139 2.71 -6.67 -2.66
C GLU A 139 3.11 -5.21 -2.45
N VAL A 140 4.36 -4.97 -2.07
CA VAL A 140 4.92 -3.62 -2.03
C VAL A 140 5.85 -3.51 -3.21
N LEU A 141 5.51 -2.63 -4.15
CA LEU A 141 6.17 -2.55 -5.45
C LEU A 141 7.03 -1.30 -5.52
N ARG A 142 8.31 -1.53 -5.72
CA ARG A 142 9.30 -0.48 -5.93
C ARG A 142 9.89 -0.65 -7.32
N GLY A 143 10.80 0.20 -7.71
CA GLY A 143 11.39 0.12 -9.04
C GLY A 143 10.83 1.19 -9.97
N ALA A 144 11.30 1.22 -11.19
CA ALA A 144 11.15 2.41 -11.99
C ALA A 144 10.59 2.21 -13.41
N ALA A 145 10.67 1.02 -13.95
CA ALA A 145 10.29 0.85 -15.36
C ALA A 145 8.80 1.09 -15.55
N ALA A 146 8.46 2.04 -16.42
CA ALA A 146 7.09 2.41 -16.82
C ALA A 146 6.17 2.76 -15.64
N ARG A 147 6.77 3.27 -14.58
CA ARG A 147 5.94 3.61 -13.41
C ARG A 147 6.46 4.88 -12.73
N UNK A 148 5.55 5.48 -12.20
CA UNK A 148 5.83 6.67 -11.48
C UNK A 148 6.00 6.58 -10.07
N UNK A 149 5.40 5.68 -9.45
CA UNK A 149 5.38 5.65 -8.05
C UNK A 149 5.68 4.31 -7.56
N UNK A 150 5.93 4.29 -6.29
CA UNK A 150 5.78 3.08 -5.54
C UNK A 150 4.33 2.80 -5.35
N ALA A 151 4.19 1.49 -5.03
CA ALA A 151 2.77 1.11 -4.94
C ALA A 151 2.58 -0.02 -3.94
N ILE A 152 1.37 -0.10 -3.37
CA ILE A 152 0.95 -1.22 -2.53
C ILE A 152 -0.24 -1.86 -3.19
N ASN A 153 -0.15 -3.16 -3.50
CA ASN A 153 -1.24 -3.91 -4.11
C ASN A 153 -1.72 -4.97 -3.13
N ILE A 154 -3.01 -4.93 -2.82
CA ILE A 154 -3.62 -5.87 -1.89
C ILE A 154 -4.35 -6.92 -2.72
N VAL A 155 -3.94 -8.19 -2.56
CA VAL A 155 -4.45 -9.28 -3.38
C VAL A 155 -5.40 -10.12 -2.55
N THR A 156 -6.59 -10.34 -3.08
CA THR A 156 -7.61 -11.09 -2.35
C THR A 156 -7.50 -12.59 -2.64
N LYS A 157 -8.08 -13.38 -1.78
CA LYS A 157 -8.04 -14.84 -1.87
C LYS A 157 -8.75 -15.33 -3.11
N LYS A 158 -8.20 -16.37 -3.71
CA LYS A 158 -8.76 -17.05 -4.87
C LYS A 158 -8.52 -18.54 -4.68
N GLU A 159 -9.58 -19.33 -4.68
CA GLU A 159 -9.48 -20.74 -4.36
C GLU A 159 -10.17 -21.58 -5.43
N SER A 160 -9.66 -22.80 -5.63
CA SER A 160 -10.30 -23.78 -6.51
C SER A 160 -11.32 -24.65 -5.77
N HIS A 161 -11.52 -24.39 -4.49
CA HIS A 161 -12.49 -25.11 -3.65
C HIS A 161 -13.20 -24.10 -2.76
N SER A 162 -14.35 -24.50 -2.22
CA SER A 162 -15.13 -23.56 -1.43
C SER A 162 -14.58 -23.43 -0.02
N THR A 163 -14.61 -22.22 0.50
CA THR A 163 -14.06 -21.87 1.80
C THR A 163 -14.97 -20.85 2.47
N LEU A 164 -15.14 -21.02 3.78
CA LEU A 164 -15.86 -20.04 4.61
C LEU A 164 -14.94 -19.63 5.74
N ILE A 165 -14.78 -18.33 5.95
CA ILE A 165 -14.00 -17.77 7.05
C ILE A 165 -14.89 -16.84 7.84
N ALA A 166 -14.90 -17.01 9.16
CA ALA A 166 -15.58 -16.09 10.07
C ALA A 166 -14.59 -15.69 11.15
N ASP A 167 -14.52 -14.41 11.48
CA ASP A 167 -13.54 -13.90 12.44
C ASP A 167 -14.23 -12.87 13.32
N VAL A 168 -14.17 -13.08 14.64
CA VAL A 168 -14.77 -12.17 15.63
C VAL A 168 -13.67 -11.77 16.61
N LYS A 169 -13.51 -10.48 16.81
CA LYS A 169 -12.51 -9.93 17.71
C LYS A 169 -13.16 -8.87 18.60
N THR A 170 -12.84 -8.91 19.89
CA THR A 170 -13.30 -7.88 20.82
C THR A 170 -12.11 -7.39 21.64
N GLY A 171 -12.14 -6.14 22.04
CA GLY A 171 -11.02 -5.58 22.78
C GLY A 171 -11.36 -4.34 23.57
N SER A 172 -10.43 -3.96 24.43
CA SER A 172 -10.63 -2.83 25.34
C SER A 172 -9.30 -2.35 25.92
N SER A 173 -9.22 -1.07 26.21
CA SER A 173 -8.15 -0.53 27.05
C SER A 173 -8.46 -0.68 28.54
N PHE A 174 -9.70 -1.00 28.88
CA PHE A 174 -10.25 -1.02 30.23
C PHE A 174 -10.20 0.36 30.90
N LYS A 175 -10.01 1.40 30.11
CA LYS A 175 -10.00 2.76 30.61
C LYS A 175 -11.41 3.32 30.64
N SER A 176 -11.76 4.04 31.70
CA SER A 176 -13.07 4.68 31.81
C SER A 176 -13.24 5.73 30.73
N LYS A 177 -14.47 5.84 30.23
CA LYS A 177 -14.76 6.86 29.23
C LYS A 177 -14.57 8.25 29.80
N GLU A 178 -14.10 9.14 28.95
CA GLU A 178 -13.92 10.55 29.31
C GLU A 178 -15.28 11.24 29.34
N GLU A 179 -15.31 12.37 30.06
CA GLU A 179 -16.52 13.19 30.14
C GLU A 179 -17.01 13.57 28.74
N GLY A 180 -18.29 13.39 28.51
CA GLY A 180 -18.91 13.65 27.21
C GLY A 180 -19.14 12.41 26.37
N ASP A 181 -18.44 11.31 26.67
CA ASP A 181 -18.61 10.07 25.93
C ASP A 181 -19.57 9.08 26.59
N GLY A 182 -20.14 9.46 27.73
CA GLY A 182 -21.04 8.57 28.46
C GLY A 182 -20.32 7.78 29.53
N SER A 183 -20.95 6.73 30.07
CA SER A 183 -20.41 5.91 31.14
C SER A 183 -19.84 4.61 30.59
N GLY A 184 -19.04 3.93 31.41
CA GLY A 184 -18.45 2.65 31.07
C GLY A 184 -17.00 2.78 30.66
N ILE A 185 -16.52 1.77 29.93
CA ILE A 185 -15.13 1.73 29.48
C ILE A 185 -15.06 1.78 27.96
N TYR A 186 -13.89 2.18 27.44
CA TYR A 186 -13.63 2.15 26.01
C TYR A 186 -13.41 0.71 25.53
N ALA A 187 -14.17 0.29 24.54
CA ALA A 187 -14.13 -1.08 24.04
C ALA A 187 -14.70 -1.11 22.62
N GLY A 188 -14.53 -2.25 21.97
CA GLY A 188 -15.13 -2.45 20.67
C GLY A 188 -14.70 -3.76 20.06
N GLY A 189 -15.10 -3.95 18.81
CA GLY A 189 -14.77 -5.18 18.14
C GLY A 189 -15.05 -5.15 16.66
N THR A 190 -14.66 -6.25 16.02
CA THR A 190 -14.83 -6.44 14.58
C THR A 190 -15.39 -7.83 14.33
N VAL A 191 -16.33 -7.91 13.40
CA VAL A 191 -16.85 -9.18 12.90
C VAL A 191 -16.62 -9.20 11.40
N GLU A 192 -16.02 -10.29 10.90
CA GLU A 192 -15.78 -10.46 9.47
C GLU A 192 -16.24 -11.82 9.02
N ALA A 193 -16.69 -11.90 7.78
CA ALA A 193 -17.03 -13.15 7.14
C ALA A 193 -16.60 -13.08 5.69
N THR A 194 -15.93 -14.14 5.22
CA THR A 194 -15.51 -14.26 3.83
C THR A 194 -15.92 -15.64 3.32
N ALA A 195 -16.65 -15.67 2.21
CA ALA A 195 -17.07 -16.91 1.57
C ALA A 195 -16.46 -16.95 0.17
N ILE A 196 -15.92 -18.10 -0.19
CA ILE A 196 -15.39 -18.32 -1.51
C ILE A 196 -16.04 -19.57 -2.09
N LEU A 197 -16.68 -19.43 -3.25
CA LEU A 197 -17.17 -20.56 -4.03
C LEU A 197 -16.15 -20.82 -5.11
N GLY A 198 -15.45 -21.94 -5.03
CA GLY A 198 -14.35 -22.23 -5.93
C GLY A 198 -14.52 -23.53 -6.68
N SER A 199 -14.07 -23.55 -7.93
CA SER A 199 -13.98 -24.74 -8.76
C SER A 199 -12.79 -24.54 -9.71
N GLU A 200 -12.60 -25.49 -10.61
CA GLU A 200 -11.52 -25.37 -11.59
C GLU A 200 -11.69 -24.16 -12.51
N LYS A 201 -12.94 -23.78 -12.78
CA LYS A 201 -13.23 -22.70 -13.73
C LYS A 201 -13.51 -21.36 -13.08
N GLN A 202 -13.82 -21.33 -11.78
CA GLN A 202 -14.21 -20.06 -11.19
C GLN A 202 -13.86 -19.98 -9.72
N SER A 203 -13.75 -18.76 -9.26
CA SER A 203 -13.62 -18.42 -7.86
C SER A 203 -14.45 -17.16 -7.62
N GLN A 204 -15.43 -17.26 -6.71
CA GLN A 204 -16.32 -16.15 -6.38
C GLN A 204 -16.16 -15.85 -4.90
N LEU A 205 -15.63 -14.68 -4.57
CA LEU A 205 -15.40 -14.27 -3.20
C LEU A 205 -16.37 -13.18 -2.80
N LEU A 206 -17.00 -13.35 -1.64
CA LEU A 206 -17.81 -12.31 -1.03
C LEU A 206 -17.35 -12.12 0.40
N ALA A 207 -17.02 -10.87 0.78
CA ALA A 207 -16.50 -10.57 2.11
C ALA A 207 -17.28 -9.43 2.75
N LEU A 208 -17.55 -9.55 4.05
CA LEU A 208 -18.26 -8.57 4.84
C LEU A 208 -17.44 -8.27 6.08
N GLY A 209 -17.46 -7.02 6.51
CA GLY A 209 -16.81 -6.64 7.75
C GLY A 209 -17.55 -5.50 8.43
N GLN A 210 -17.62 -5.57 9.77
CA GLN A 210 -18.18 -4.49 10.56
C GLN A 210 -17.34 -4.31 11.81
N SER A 211 -16.85 -3.08 12.01
CA SER A 211 -16.08 -2.70 13.19
C SER A 211 -16.84 -1.61 13.93
N ASN A 212 -17.04 -1.81 15.23
CA ASN A 212 -17.67 -0.82 16.08
C ASN A 212 -16.80 -0.64 17.33
N TYR A 213 -16.30 0.57 17.52
CA TYR A 213 -15.51 0.94 18.68
C TYR A 213 -16.10 2.21 19.27
N ASN A 214 -16.27 2.24 20.60
CA ASN A 214 -16.82 3.44 21.22
C ASN A 214 -15.76 4.50 21.51
N GLY A 215 -14.51 4.23 21.14
CA GLY A 215 -13.45 5.20 21.23
C GLY A 215 -12.31 4.78 22.13
N ARG A 216 -11.44 5.72 22.42
CA ARG A 216 -10.31 5.56 23.35
C ARG A 216 -10.01 6.85 24.09
N ARG A 217 -10.60 7.92 23.67
CA ARG A 217 -10.58 9.24 24.29
C ARG A 217 -11.82 9.98 23.82
N TYR A 218 -12.04 11.20 24.29
CA TYR A 218 -13.25 11.92 23.95
C TYR A 218 -13.43 12.04 22.44
N ASN A 219 -14.64 11.72 21.97
CA ASN A 219 -15.07 11.85 20.58
C ASN A 219 -14.13 11.16 19.59
N SER A 220 -13.89 9.85 19.82
CA SER A 220 -13.03 9.06 18.95
C SER A 220 -13.66 7.70 18.58
N ALA A 221 -14.98 7.58 18.66
CA ALA A 221 -15.68 6.36 18.25
C ALA A 221 -15.56 6.15 16.75
N ALA A 222 -15.61 4.89 16.32
CA ALA A 222 -15.55 4.55 14.90
C ALA A 222 -16.52 3.42 14.57
N GLN A 223 -17.24 3.58 13.47
CA GLN A 223 -18.12 2.54 12.91
C GLN A 223 -17.73 2.37 11.45
N ILE A 224 -17.24 1.18 11.09
CA ILE A 224 -16.70 0.93 9.77
C ILE A 224 -17.36 -0.30 9.18
N THR A 225 -17.94 -0.15 8.00
CA THR A 225 -18.61 -1.22 7.25
C THR A 225 -17.87 -1.44 5.94
N LYS A 226 -17.61 -2.70 5.61
CA LYS A 226 -16.94 -3.08 4.38
C LYS A 226 -17.65 -4.23 3.71
N LEU A 227 -17.90 -4.09 2.42
CA LEU A 227 -18.50 -5.13 1.57
C LEU A 227 -17.61 -5.28 0.34
N PHE A 228 -17.29 -6.52 -0.01
CA PHE A 228 -16.38 -6.73 -1.13
C PHE A 228 -16.73 -8.01 -1.89
N TYR A 229 -16.68 -7.91 -3.20
CA TYR A 229 -16.89 -9.02 -4.11
C TYR A 229 -15.76 -9.06 -5.13
N ASN A 230 -15.24 -10.26 -5.39
CA ASN A 230 -14.28 -10.47 -6.49
C ASN A 230 -14.56 -11.82 -7.13
N GLY A 231 -14.87 -11.81 -8.41
CA GLY A 231 -15.15 -13.01 -9.16
C GLY A 231 -14.15 -13.21 -10.29
N ASN A 232 -13.75 -14.45 -10.50
CA ASN A 232 -12.89 -14.87 -11.59
C ASN A 232 -13.56 -16.03 -12.30
N TYR A 233 -13.63 -15.97 -13.62
CA TYR A 233 -14.23 -17.03 -14.42
C TYR A 233 -13.36 -17.31 -15.63
N ALA A 234 -12.94 -18.57 -15.81
CA ALA A 234 -12.16 -19.00 -16.95
C ALA A 234 -13.10 -19.69 -17.93
N PHE A 235 -13.37 -19.06 -19.09
CA PHE A 235 -14.17 -19.69 -20.13
C PHE A 235 -13.42 -20.89 -20.71
N ASN A 236 -12.11 -20.73 -20.90
CA ASN A 236 -11.22 -21.79 -21.36
C ASN A 236 -9.79 -21.38 -20.97
N HIS A 237 -8.79 -22.08 -21.51
CA HIS A 237 -7.39 -21.78 -21.20
C HIS A 237 -6.95 -20.39 -21.67
N ASN A 238 -7.64 -19.83 -22.65
CA ASN A 238 -7.20 -18.61 -23.32
C ASN A 238 -8.07 -17.41 -23.02
N ASN A 239 -9.21 -17.59 -22.35
CA ASN A 239 -10.14 -16.49 -22.14
C ASN A 239 -10.69 -16.53 -20.72
N SER A 240 -10.61 -15.40 -20.02
CA SER A 240 -11.13 -15.30 -18.67
C SER A 240 -11.74 -13.93 -18.42
N LEU A 241 -12.55 -13.86 -17.38
CA LEU A 241 -13.25 -12.64 -16.98
C LEU A 241 -13.06 -12.45 -15.49
N ARG A 242 -12.86 -11.21 -15.06
CA ARG A 242 -12.74 -10.84 -13.66
C ARG A 242 -13.64 -9.65 -13.37
N ALA A 243 -14.40 -9.73 -12.28
CA ALA A 243 -15.24 -8.63 -11.84
C ALA A 243 -14.99 -8.35 -10.37
N MET A 244 -15.03 -7.08 -10.01
CA MET A 244 -14.78 -6.65 -8.63
C MET A 244 -15.76 -5.54 -8.30
N ALA A 245 -16.30 -5.57 -7.07
CA ALA A 245 -17.15 -4.50 -6.56
C ALA A 245 -16.93 -4.38 -5.07
N GLY A 246 -16.91 -3.15 -4.57
CA GLY A 246 -16.69 -2.93 -3.15
C GLY A 246 -17.36 -1.67 -2.65
N TYR A 247 -17.68 -1.66 -1.36
CA TYR A 247 -18.26 -0.51 -0.69
C TYR A 247 -17.68 -0.41 0.72
N ALA A 248 -17.26 0.78 1.10
CA ALA A 248 -16.74 1.05 2.44
C ALA A 248 -17.44 2.28 2.99
N ARG A 249 -17.82 2.21 4.26
CA ARG A 249 -18.41 3.34 4.98
C ARG A 249 -17.73 3.45 6.34
N SER A 250 -17.17 4.62 6.62
CA SER A 250 -16.50 4.90 7.89
C SER A 250 -17.08 6.16 8.50
N LEU A 251 -17.66 6.03 9.68
CA LEU A 251 -18.14 7.16 10.47
C LEU A 251 -17.32 7.21 11.75
N PHE A 252 -16.64 8.32 12.00
CA PHE A 252 -15.77 8.39 13.15
C PHE A 252 -15.73 9.80 13.75
N GLY A 253 -15.55 9.84 15.07
CA GLY A 253 -15.24 11.09 15.75
C GLY A 253 -13.83 11.54 15.38
N ALA A 254 -13.68 12.81 15.07
CA ALA A 254 -12.44 13.32 14.51
C ALA A 254 -11.77 14.35 15.41
N ASN A 255 -11.87 14.14 16.73
CA ASN A 255 -11.28 15.03 17.72
C ASN A 255 -9.79 15.26 17.44
N GLY A 256 -9.44 16.48 17.05
CA GLY A 256 -8.06 16.88 16.82
C GLY A 256 -7.47 16.43 15.50
N PHE A 257 -8.26 15.88 14.59
CA PHE A 257 -7.72 15.32 13.36
C PHE A 257 -7.10 16.36 12.44
N TYR A 258 -7.77 17.52 12.28
CA TYR A 258 -7.33 18.49 11.28
C TYR A 258 -7.15 19.90 11.80
N ALA A 259 -7.71 20.23 12.94
CA ALA A 259 -7.71 21.63 13.43
C ALA A 259 -7.61 21.69 14.96
N ALA A 260 -6.81 20.82 15.56
CA ALA A 260 -6.64 20.79 17.02
C ALA A 260 -6.16 22.14 17.52
N PRO A 261 -6.65 22.62 18.67
CA PRO A 261 -7.63 21.99 19.55
C PRO A 261 -9.08 22.39 19.26
N HIS A 262 -9.34 23.08 18.15
CA HIS A 262 -10.65 23.70 17.89
C HIS A 262 -11.69 22.73 17.37
N ASP A 263 -11.26 21.54 16.89
CA ASP A 263 -12.13 20.55 16.28
C ASP A 263 -12.46 19.39 17.22
N LEU A 264 -12.57 19.68 18.50
CA LEU A 264 -12.83 18.71 19.54
C LEU A 264 -14.10 17.89 19.27
N ASN A 265 -15.14 18.53 18.74
CA ASN A 265 -16.45 17.94 18.53
C ASN A 265 -16.73 17.60 17.06
N SER A 266 -15.69 17.42 16.27
CA SER A 266 -15.84 17.14 14.87
C SER A 266 -16.12 15.65 14.60
N GLU A 267 -16.63 15.38 13.40
CA GLU A 267 -16.99 14.05 12.97
C GLU A 267 -16.75 13.96 11.47
N GLU A 268 -16.44 12.78 10.98
CA GLU A 268 -16.25 12.59 9.55
C GLU A 268 -16.95 11.33 9.09
N LEU A 269 -17.64 11.41 7.97
CA LEU A 269 -18.26 10.28 7.30
C LEU A 269 -17.63 10.13 5.92
N VAL A 270 -17.00 8.99 5.68
CA VAL A 270 -16.36 8.72 4.40
C VAL A 270 -17.00 7.48 3.80
N GLU A 271 -17.48 7.60 2.57
CA GLU A 271 -18.02 6.46 1.84
C GLU A 271 -17.31 6.35 0.50
N SER A 272 -17.04 5.12 0.08
CA SER A 272 -16.48 4.90 -1.24
C SER A 272 -17.02 3.62 -1.84
N SER A 273 -17.13 3.61 -3.16
CA SER A 273 -17.46 2.39 -3.91
C SER A 273 -16.45 2.23 -5.03
N VAL A 274 -16.16 0.99 -5.35
CA VAL A 274 -15.30 0.66 -6.47
C VAL A 274 -15.95 -0.44 -7.29
N PHE A 275 -15.78 -0.35 -8.59
CA PHE A 275 -16.25 -1.37 -9.53
C PHE A 275 -15.17 -1.57 -10.58
N SER A 276 -14.94 -2.82 -10.97
CA SER A 276 -14.01 -3.12 -12.05
C SER A 276 -14.47 -4.35 -12.81
N LEU A 277 -14.28 -4.30 -14.11
CA LEU A 277 -14.54 -5.43 -14.98
C LEU A 277 -13.35 -5.53 -15.94
N SER A 278 -12.74 -6.71 -16.00
CA SER A 278 -11.62 -6.93 -16.90
C SER A 278 -11.72 -8.32 -17.53
N SER A 279 -11.04 -8.48 -18.64
CA SER A 279 -10.95 -9.79 -19.28
C SER A 279 -9.52 -10.01 -19.76
N LYS A 280 -9.21 -11.24 -20.09
CA LYS A 280 -7.88 -11.64 -20.53
C LYS A 280 -8.04 -12.62 -21.67
N HIS A 281 -7.35 -12.36 -22.77
CA HIS A 281 -7.48 -13.15 -23.99
C HIS A 281 -6.09 -13.46 -24.54
N SER A 282 -5.79 -14.74 -24.70
CA SER A 282 -4.50 -15.19 -25.20
C SER A 282 -4.63 -15.73 -26.63
N PHE A 283 -3.80 -15.22 -27.52
CA PHE A 283 -3.74 -15.63 -28.93
C PHE A 283 -2.31 -16.08 -29.20
N GLY A 284 -1.99 -17.33 -28.81
CA GLY A 284 -0.62 -17.80 -28.87
C GLY A 284 0.27 -17.03 -27.90
N LYS A 285 1.24 -16.29 -28.44
CA LYS A 285 2.21 -15.54 -27.63
C LYS A 285 1.72 -14.15 -27.25
N LEU A 286 0.58 -13.73 -27.77
CA LEU A 286 -0.01 -12.42 -27.50
C LEU A 286 -1.14 -12.57 -26.49
N THR A 287 -1.12 -11.75 -25.44
CA THR A 287 -2.20 -11.67 -24.47
C THR A 287 -2.71 -10.24 -24.43
N ILE A 288 -4.03 -10.07 -24.47
CA ILE A 288 -4.67 -8.74 -24.42
C ILE A 288 -5.60 -8.71 -23.20
N SER A 289 -5.52 -7.63 -22.43
CA SER A 289 -6.28 -7.50 -21.19
C SER A 289 -6.93 -6.12 -21.12
N PRO A 290 -8.20 -5.99 -21.51
CA PRO A 290 -8.93 -4.73 -21.30
C PRO A 290 -9.50 -4.68 -19.89
N ARG A 291 -9.62 -3.45 -19.34
CA ARG A 291 -10.22 -3.24 -18.03
C ARG A 291 -10.95 -1.90 -18.00
N ILE A 292 -12.11 -1.90 -17.37
CA ILE A 292 -12.80 -0.67 -17.00
C ILE A 292 -12.97 -0.69 -15.48
N SER A 293 -12.67 0.43 -14.83
CA SER A 293 -12.86 0.53 -13.40
C SER A 293 -13.34 1.93 -13.03
N ASN A 294 -14.04 2.02 -11.92
CA ASN A 294 -14.58 3.29 -11.45
C ASN A 294 -14.52 3.33 -9.94
N ARG A 295 -14.09 4.46 -9.40
CA ARG A 295 -14.15 4.68 -7.96
C ARG A 295 -14.92 5.95 -7.69
N TYR A 296 -15.93 5.86 -6.81
CA TYR A 296 -16.74 6.97 -6.36
C TYR A 296 -16.50 7.16 -4.87
N GLY A 297 -16.37 8.42 -4.44
CA GLY A 297 -16.15 8.72 -3.04
C GLY A 297 -16.96 9.90 -2.55
N GLU A 298 -17.36 9.84 -1.29
CA GLU A 298 -17.96 10.96 -0.56
C GLU A 298 -17.16 11.14 0.71
N ASP A 299 -16.81 12.38 1.01
CA ASP A 299 -16.10 12.74 2.23
C ASP A 299 -16.85 13.89 2.86
N ASP A 300 -17.46 13.66 4.01
CA ASP A 300 -18.33 14.63 4.70
C ASP A 300 -17.72 14.92 6.06
N TYR A 301 -16.97 15.99 6.13
CA TYR A 301 -16.36 16.44 7.38
C TYR A 301 -17.25 17.50 8.04
N ARG A 302 -17.59 17.28 9.30
CA ARG A 302 -18.45 18.17 10.08
C ARG A 302 -17.63 18.70 11.25
N PHE A 303 -17.37 20.01 11.22
CA PHE A 303 -16.56 20.62 12.27
C PHE A 303 -17.22 20.51 13.63
N TYR A 304 -18.54 20.53 13.67
CA TYR A 304 -19.31 20.34 14.90
C TYR A 304 -20.42 19.33 14.60
N LYS A 305 -20.30 18.12 15.18
CA LYS A 305 -21.20 17.03 14.82
C LYS A 305 -22.68 17.29 15.14
N ASP A 306 -22.95 18.14 16.14
CA ASP A 306 -24.31 18.44 16.57
C ASP A 306 -24.91 19.66 15.90
N ASP A 307 -24.14 20.37 15.07
CA ASP A 307 -24.64 21.58 14.40
C ASP A 307 -23.85 21.80 13.11
N LEU A 308 -24.40 21.34 12.01
CA LEU A 308 -23.71 21.39 10.72
C LEU A 308 -23.50 22.81 10.19
N SER A 309 -24.21 23.77 10.72
CA SER A 309 -24.03 25.16 10.31
C SER A 309 -22.71 25.77 10.79
N LYS A 310 -22.04 25.10 11.73
CA LYS A 310 -20.77 25.59 12.28
C LYS A 310 -19.55 25.20 11.46
N GLY A 311 -19.74 24.49 10.36
CA GLY A 311 -18.67 24.15 9.45
C GLY A 311 -18.82 22.75 8.90
N ARG A 312 -18.74 22.65 7.59
CA ARG A 312 -18.88 21.38 6.91
C ARG A 312 -18.09 21.41 5.61
N SER A 313 -17.34 20.36 5.35
CA SER A 313 -16.66 20.18 4.07
C SER A 313 -17.18 18.91 3.45
N LEU A 314 -17.86 19.02 2.33
CA LEU A 314 -18.51 17.90 1.67
C LEU A 314 -17.95 17.77 0.26
N HIS A 315 -17.36 16.62 -0.02
CA HIS A 315 -16.70 16.35 -1.29
C HIS A 315 -17.29 15.11 -1.94
N TYR A 316 -17.58 15.21 -3.23
CA TYR A 316 -17.95 14.07 -4.06
C TYR A 316 -16.90 13.92 -5.14
N THR A 317 -16.30 12.74 -5.27
CA THR A 317 -15.27 12.48 -6.27
C THR A 317 -15.64 11.26 -7.11
N ASN A 318 -15.19 11.26 -8.35
CA ASN A 318 -15.34 10.11 -9.21
C ASN A 318 -14.12 9.98 -10.11
N ALA A 319 -13.63 8.76 -10.28
CA ALA A 319 -12.53 8.47 -11.18
C ALA A 319 -12.89 7.24 -12.01
N LEU A 320 -13.02 7.45 -13.30
CA LEU A 320 -13.26 6.37 -14.26
C LEU A 320 -11.96 6.08 -14.99
N MET A 321 -11.59 4.81 -15.07
CA MET A 321 -10.35 4.42 -15.73
C MET A 321 -10.61 3.34 -16.76
N LEU A 322 -10.08 3.54 -17.96
CA LEU A 322 -10.13 2.58 -19.05
C LEU A 322 -8.70 2.17 -19.36
N GLU A 323 -8.43 0.87 -19.44
CA GLU A 323 -7.09 0.34 -19.69
C GLU A 323 -7.15 -0.76 -20.73
N LEU A 324 -6.15 -0.76 -21.61
CA LEU A 324 -5.94 -1.87 -22.54
C LEU A 324 -4.46 -2.21 -22.48
N ASN A 325 -4.14 -3.36 -21.87
CA ASN A 325 -2.77 -3.85 -21.75
C ASN A 325 -2.57 -5.04 -22.66
N SER A 326 -1.36 -5.17 -23.19
CA SER A 326 -1.01 -6.33 -24.00
C SER A 326 0.39 -6.81 -23.66
N ARG A 327 0.62 -8.08 -23.88
CA ARG A 327 1.89 -8.74 -23.63
C ARG A 327 2.19 -9.66 -24.81
N LEU A 328 3.40 -9.52 -25.35
CA LEU A 328 3.84 -10.34 -26.47
C LEU A 328 5.18 -10.99 -26.09
N VAL A 329 5.22 -12.32 -26.08
CA VAL A 329 6.44 -13.06 -25.81
C VAL A 329 7.20 -13.24 -27.13
N THR A 330 8.45 -12.77 -27.17
CA THR A 330 9.29 -12.84 -28.37
C THR A 330 10.63 -13.47 -28.05
N LYS A 331 11.46 -13.64 -29.07
CA LYS A 331 12.81 -14.19 -28.88
C LYS A 331 13.72 -13.23 -28.12
N ILE A 332 13.50 -11.92 -28.22
CA ILE A 332 14.34 -10.95 -27.51
C ILE A 332 13.83 -10.67 -26.11
N GLY A 333 12.64 -11.17 -25.75
CA GLY A 333 12.06 -10.97 -24.44
C GLY A 333 10.57 -10.76 -24.52
N THR A 334 9.99 -10.31 -23.41
CA THR A 334 8.57 -10.04 -23.32
C THR A 334 8.32 -8.55 -23.50
N ILE A 335 7.50 -8.21 -24.47
CA ILE A 335 7.14 -6.83 -24.77
C ILE A 335 5.76 -6.56 -24.19
N GLY A 336 5.65 -5.48 -23.43
CA GLY A 336 4.37 -4.99 -22.92
C GLY A 336 4.03 -3.67 -23.57
N LEU A 337 2.79 -3.53 -24.03
CA LEU A 337 2.28 -2.28 -24.58
C LEU A 337 0.91 -2.02 -23.99
N GLY A 338 0.61 -0.77 -23.69
CA GLY A 338 -0.70 -0.47 -23.18
C GLY A 338 -1.08 0.97 -23.36
N VAL A 339 -2.38 1.22 -23.29
CA VAL A 339 -2.95 2.56 -23.29
C VAL A 339 -3.95 2.65 -22.16
N GLU A 340 -4.15 3.86 -21.65
CA GLU A 340 -5.10 4.07 -20.56
C GLU A 340 -5.67 5.48 -20.63
N SER A 341 -6.87 5.63 -20.09
CA SER A 341 -7.51 6.94 -19.92
C SER A 341 -8.09 7.02 -18.52
N ARG A 342 -7.91 8.15 -17.87
CA ARG A 342 -8.45 8.40 -16.55
C ARG A 342 -9.23 9.71 -16.59
N LEU A 343 -10.51 9.64 -16.19
CA LEU A 343 -11.42 10.77 -16.19
C LEU A 343 -11.81 11.05 -14.75
N GLU A 344 -11.42 12.21 -14.23
CA GLU A 344 -11.60 12.56 -12.83
C GLU A 344 -12.53 13.76 -12.69
N THR A 345 -13.44 13.69 -11.70
CA THR A 345 -14.31 14.80 -11.37
C THR A 345 -14.37 15.00 -9.87
N ILE A 346 -14.63 16.23 -9.46
CA ILE A 346 -14.91 16.57 -8.07
C ILE A 346 -16.02 17.62 -8.03
N ASN A 347 -16.88 17.51 -7.01
CA ASN A 347 -17.86 18.51 -6.65
C ASN A 347 -17.75 18.68 -5.15
N SER A 348 -17.34 19.87 -4.71
CA SER A 348 -16.92 20.05 -3.33
C SER A 348 -17.36 21.42 -2.83
N SER A 349 -17.77 21.48 -1.54
CA SER A 349 -18.19 22.73 -0.91
C SER A 349 -17.05 23.72 -0.75
N ASN A 350 -15.79 23.25 -0.66
CA ASN A 350 -14.66 24.18 -0.48
C ASN A 350 -13.53 23.99 -1.50
N ILE A 351 -13.70 23.12 -2.48
CA ILE A 351 -12.76 22.99 -3.61
C ILE A 351 -13.43 23.47 -4.91
N GLY A 352 -14.76 23.32 -4.98
CA GLY A 352 -15.50 23.68 -6.17
C GLY A 352 -15.78 22.49 -7.06
N LYS A 353 -16.14 22.77 -8.29
CA LYS A 353 -16.52 21.75 -9.27
C LYS A 353 -15.49 21.73 -10.39
N HIS A 354 -14.80 20.61 -10.57
CA HIS A 354 -13.71 20.52 -11.53
C HIS A 354 -13.67 19.13 -12.15
N ASN A 355 -13.07 19.06 -13.34
CA ASN A 355 -12.78 17.78 -13.97
C ASN A 355 -11.45 17.87 -14.71
N ARG A 356 -10.86 16.72 -14.99
CA ARG A 356 -9.68 16.65 -15.84
C ARG A 356 -9.52 15.24 -16.37
N ASN A 357 -8.79 15.13 -17.49
CA ASN A 357 -8.54 13.87 -18.15
C ASN A 357 -7.06 13.62 -18.26
N ASN A 358 -6.67 12.36 -18.07
CA ASN A 358 -5.31 11.89 -18.28
C ASN A 358 -5.36 10.72 -19.27
N HIS A 359 -4.47 10.75 -20.27
CA HIS A 359 -4.37 9.68 -21.24
C HIS A 359 -2.93 9.22 -21.28
N GLY A 360 -2.71 7.93 -21.16
CA GLY A 360 -1.36 7.40 -21.07
C GLY A 360 -1.12 6.27 -22.05
N ALA A 361 0.13 6.10 -22.41
CA ALA A 361 0.57 4.96 -23.20
C ALA A 361 1.91 4.51 -22.68
N TYR A 362 2.14 3.21 -22.63
CA TYR A 362 3.44 2.71 -22.21
C TYR A 362 3.91 1.58 -23.08
N GLY A 363 5.24 1.43 -23.10
CA GLY A 363 5.89 0.26 -23.67
C GLY A 363 7.00 -0.20 -22.78
N GLU A 364 7.18 -1.50 -22.65
CA GLU A 364 8.28 -2.05 -21.87
C GLU A 364 8.81 -3.33 -22.51
N LEU A 365 10.07 -3.60 -22.28
CA LEU A 365 10.73 -4.82 -22.73
C LEU A 365 11.45 -5.43 -21.54
N SER A 366 11.10 -6.68 -21.22
CA SER A 366 11.80 -7.49 -20.22
C SER A 366 12.60 -8.56 -20.94
N SER A 367 13.89 -8.62 -20.65
CA SER A 367 14.78 -9.50 -21.40
C SER A 367 15.89 -10.03 -20.50
N ARG A 368 16.53 -11.09 -20.97
CA ARG A 368 17.71 -11.68 -20.35
C ARG A 368 18.94 -11.33 -21.17
N LEU A 369 19.99 -10.94 -20.47
CA LEU A 369 21.28 -10.63 -21.07
C LEU A 369 22.30 -11.63 -20.53
N GLY A 370 22.41 -12.78 -21.17
CA GLY A 370 23.24 -13.85 -20.68
C GLY A 370 22.54 -14.64 -19.58
N GLU A 371 23.31 -15.41 -18.81
CA GLU A 371 22.75 -16.29 -17.79
C GLU A 371 22.51 -15.57 -16.46
N LYS A 372 23.15 -14.42 -16.24
CA LYS A 372 23.17 -13.77 -14.94
C LYS A 372 22.45 -12.44 -14.87
N ILE A 373 22.10 -11.84 -16.00
CA ILE A 373 21.52 -10.51 -16.01
C ILE A 373 20.10 -10.56 -16.58
N ARG A 374 19.18 -9.90 -15.91
CA ARG A 374 17.83 -9.70 -16.39
C ARG A 374 17.47 -8.24 -16.24
N GLY A 375 16.81 -7.68 -17.25
CA GLY A 375 16.48 -6.28 -17.24
C GLY A 375 15.11 -6.00 -17.80
N THR A 376 14.55 -4.88 -17.36
CA THR A 376 13.32 -4.34 -17.93
C THR A 376 13.58 -2.87 -18.22
N ILE A 377 13.32 -2.45 -19.46
CA ILE A 377 13.30 -1.03 -19.81
C ILE A 377 11.90 -0.65 -20.17
N GLY A 378 11.52 0.58 -19.86
CA GLY A 378 10.17 1.01 -20.14
C GLY A 378 10.09 2.50 -20.38
N LEU A 379 9.04 2.88 -21.06
CA LEU A 379 8.74 4.26 -21.34
C LEU A 379 7.25 4.47 -21.15
N TYR A 380 6.88 5.51 -20.40
CA TYR A 380 5.50 5.89 -20.18
C TYR A 380 5.31 7.32 -20.65
N ALA A 381 4.31 7.54 -21.50
CA ALA A 381 3.94 8.87 -21.95
C ALA A 381 2.55 9.20 -21.45
N ASN A 382 2.37 10.39 -20.93
CA ASN A 382 1.10 10.83 -20.36
C ASN A 382 0.70 12.17 -20.95
N TYR A 383 -0.57 12.30 -21.33
CA TYR A 383 -1.17 13.56 -21.71
C TYR A 383 -2.21 13.93 -20.66
N ASN A 384 -2.05 15.12 -20.08
CA ASN A 384 -3.01 15.66 -19.12
C ASN A 384 -3.63 16.91 -19.69
N THR A 385 -4.95 17.07 -19.56
CA THR A 385 -5.65 18.21 -20.17
C THR A 385 -5.17 19.55 -19.64
N ASP A 386 -4.58 19.59 -18.43
CA ASP A 386 -4.13 20.84 -17.84
C ASP A 386 -2.64 21.11 -18.08
N TYR A 387 -1.81 20.05 -18.27
CA TYR A 387 -0.35 20.19 -18.24
C TYR A 387 0.34 19.63 -19.49
N GLY A 388 -0.39 19.09 -20.46
CA GLY A 388 0.20 18.64 -21.72
C GLY A 388 0.87 17.27 -21.63
N VAL A 389 1.87 17.06 -22.45
CA VAL A 389 2.53 15.75 -22.62
C VAL A 389 3.80 15.66 -21.79
N GLN A 390 3.96 14.53 -21.07
CA GLN A 390 5.16 14.22 -20.31
C GLN A 390 5.58 12.78 -20.64
N VAL A 391 6.88 12.52 -20.61
CA VAL A 391 7.43 11.22 -20.95
C VAL A 391 8.38 10.77 -19.84
N TYR A 392 8.22 9.51 -19.39
CA TYR A 392 8.96 8.98 -18.25
C TYR A 392 9.66 7.67 -18.61
N PRO A 393 10.98 7.70 -18.80
CA PRO A 393 11.74 6.46 -18.99
C PRO A 393 12.07 5.80 -17.65
N GLY A 394 12.30 4.50 -17.69
CA GLY A 394 12.72 3.76 -16.52
C GLY A 394 13.41 2.46 -16.90
N MET A 395 14.27 1.98 -16.01
CA MET A 395 15.01 0.74 -16.21
C MET A 395 15.24 0.06 -14.87
N ASP A 396 15.05 -1.26 -14.85
CA ASP A 396 15.38 -2.13 -13.72
C ASP A 396 16.32 -3.23 -14.21
N LEU A 397 17.40 -3.49 -13.47
CA LEU A 397 18.34 -4.55 -13.78
C LEU A 397 18.56 -5.42 -12.55
N ALA A 398 18.65 -6.73 -12.75
CA ALA A 398 19.00 -7.68 -11.72
C ALA A 398 20.21 -8.51 -12.21
N TYR A 399 21.18 -8.68 -11.34
CA TYR A 399 22.38 -9.44 -11.62
C TYR A 399 22.55 -10.52 -10.58
N LEU A 400 22.58 -11.79 -11.03
CA LEU A 400 22.81 -12.95 -10.19
C LEU A 400 24.30 -13.22 -10.13
N ILE A 401 24.94 -12.80 -9.02
CA ILE A 401 26.38 -12.96 -8.86
C ILE A 401 26.73 -14.44 -8.75
N ASN A 402 26.00 -15.17 -7.91
CA ASN A 402 26.12 -16.62 -7.77
C ASN A 402 24.82 -17.17 -7.17
N ALA A 403 24.87 -18.39 -6.65
CA ALA A 403 23.68 -19.06 -6.13
C ALA A 403 23.07 -18.36 -4.89
N HIS A 404 23.85 -17.54 -4.20
CA HIS A 404 23.40 -16.92 -2.95
C HIS A 404 23.35 -15.39 -3.01
N TRP A 405 24.09 -14.77 -3.90
CA TRP A 405 24.20 -13.31 -3.95
C TRP A 405 23.58 -12.75 -5.22
N SER A 406 22.84 -11.68 -5.07
CA SER A 406 22.29 -10.95 -6.21
C SER A 406 22.39 -9.44 -5.96
N PHE A 407 22.41 -8.70 -7.06
CA PHE A 407 22.46 -7.22 -7.05
C PHE A 407 21.36 -6.71 -7.95
N SER A 408 20.69 -5.64 -7.54
CA SER A 408 19.66 -5.00 -8.37
C SER A 408 19.85 -3.50 -8.40
N THR A 409 19.49 -2.90 -9.52
CA THR A 409 19.51 -1.45 -9.64
C THR A 409 18.31 -0.98 -10.45
N SER A 410 17.82 0.21 -10.12
CA SER A 410 16.68 0.84 -10.80
C SER A 410 16.97 2.31 -11.03
N ILE A 411 16.61 2.81 -12.21
CA ILE A 411 16.70 4.22 -12.56
C ILE A 411 15.41 4.60 -13.28
N GLY A 412 14.78 5.70 -12.87
CA GLY A 412 13.56 6.10 -13.57
C GLY A 412 13.10 7.48 -13.21
N SER A 413 12.23 8.00 -14.05
CA SER A 413 11.61 9.29 -13.81
C SER A 413 10.12 9.14 -13.57
N GLY A 414 9.53 10.14 -12.91
CA GLY A 414 8.10 10.17 -12.63
C GLY A 414 7.62 11.59 -12.47
N GLN A 415 6.31 11.71 -12.37
CA GLN A 415 5.68 13.03 -12.23
C GLN A 415 4.52 12.91 -11.25
N ARG A 416 4.31 14.00 -10.50
CA ARG A 416 3.10 14.15 -9.71
C ARG A 416 2.37 15.40 -10.17
N ILE A 417 1.12 15.22 -10.58
CA ILE A 417 0.28 16.33 -11.00
C ILE A 417 -0.46 16.86 -9.76
N PRO A 418 -0.59 18.19 -9.59
CA PRO A 418 -1.29 18.72 -8.43
C PRO A 418 -2.71 18.16 -8.31
N SER A 419 -3.11 17.84 -7.09
CA SER A 419 -4.46 17.38 -6.84
C SER A 419 -5.45 18.55 -6.90
N PHE A 420 -6.74 18.24 -6.94
CA PHE A 420 -7.74 19.32 -6.88
C PHE A 420 -7.64 20.09 -5.57
N THR A 421 -7.29 19.42 -4.47
CA THR A 421 -7.06 20.11 -3.20
C THR A 421 -5.89 21.07 -3.31
N ASP A 422 -4.78 20.65 -3.90
CA ASP A 422 -3.63 21.53 -4.09
C ASP A 422 -4.00 22.79 -4.85
N LEU A 423 -4.83 22.65 -5.87
CA LEU A 423 -5.13 23.76 -6.77
C LEU A 423 -6.24 24.68 -6.24
N TYR A 424 -7.29 24.13 -5.63
CA TYR A 424 -8.53 24.87 -5.48
C TYR A 424 -9.09 24.95 -4.06
N LEU A 425 -8.41 24.39 -3.06
CA LEU A 425 -8.95 24.38 -1.70
C LEU A 425 -9.14 25.80 -1.18
N GLU A 426 -10.32 26.08 -0.60
CA GLU A 426 -10.65 27.33 0.06
C GLU A 426 -11.12 27.02 1.48
N GLN A 427 -10.20 27.02 2.42
CA GLN A 427 -10.47 26.65 3.80
C GLN A 427 -9.82 27.69 4.73
N HIS A 428 -10.30 28.89 4.62
CA HIS A 428 -9.78 30.00 5.41
C HIS A 428 -10.11 29.83 6.89
N PRO A 429 -9.22 30.22 7.80
CA PRO A 429 -7.91 30.84 7.55
C PRO A 429 -6.76 29.81 7.47
N GLY A 430 -7.05 28.51 7.46
CA GLY A 430 -6.05 27.49 7.67
C GLY A 430 -5.28 27.04 6.43
N ASN A 431 -5.99 26.75 5.35
CA ASN A 431 -5.37 26.15 4.16
C ASN A 431 -6.02 26.70 2.90
N VAL A 432 -5.20 27.14 1.95
CA VAL A 432 -5.69 27.74 0.69
C VAL A 432 -4.86 27.19 -0.47
N GLY A 433 -5.52 26.68 -1.51
CA GLY A 433 -4.87 26.13 -2.69
C GLY A 433 -4.17 27.18 -3.55
N ASN A 434 -3.48 26.69 -4.57
CA ASN A 434 -2.72 27.53 -5.50
C ASN A 434 -2.93 27.03 -6.93
N GLU A 435 -3.70 27.80 -7.71
CA GLU A 435 -4.04 27.41 -9.08
C GLU A 435 -2.85 27.46 -10.04
N PHE A 436 -1.74 28.07 -9.64
CA PHE A 436 -0.58 28.27 -10.49
C PHE A 436 0.48 27.19 -10.31
N LEU A 437 0.19 26.12 -9.57
CA LEU A 437 1.13 25.04 -9.35
C LEU A 437 1.47 24.32 -10.65
N GLN A 438 2.73 23.91 -10.73
CA GLN A 438 3.24 23.04 -11.79
C GLN A 438 3.43 21.62 -11.28
N PRO A 439 3.42 20.62 -12.15
CA PRO A 439 3.68 19.25 -11.69
C PRO A 439 5.09 19.10 -11.14
N GLU A 440 5.26 18.20 -10.18
CA GLU A 440 6.56 17.74 -9.72
C GLU A 440 7.17 16.81 -10.76
N ASN A 441 8.50 16.83 -10.87
CA ASN A 441 9.23 15.87 -11.69
C ASN A 441 10.33 15.24 -10.84
N ALA A 442 10.46 13.93 -10.93
CA ALA A 442 11.38 13.19 -10.09
C ALA A 442 12.27 12.27 -10.91
N TRP A 443 13.52 12.14 -10.50
CA TRP A 443 14.41 11.07 -10.93
C TRP A 443 14.78 10.24 -9.69
N SER A 444 14.69 8.92 -9.83
CA SER A 444 14.98 7.99 -8.74
C SER A 444 16.06 7.02 -9.17
N TYR A 445 16.97 6.75 -8.26
CA TYR A 445 18.09 5.82 -8.45
C TYR A 445 18.12 4.90 -7.24
N GLU A 446 18.25 3.60 -7.46
CA GLU A 446 18.33 2.65 -6.37
C GLU A 446 19.28 1.53 -6.71
N GLY A 447 20.02 1.05 -5.69
CA GLY A 447 20.80 -0.16 -5.80
C GLY A 447 20.69 -0.96 -4.53
N ASN A 448 20.64 -2.29 -4.65
CA ASN A 448 20.61 -3.15 -3.47
C ASN A 448 21.38 -4.43 -3.74
N ILE A 449 21.79 -5.07 -2.65
CA ILE A 449 22.46 -6.36 -2.69
C ILE A 449 21.71 -7.28 -1.74
N GLN A 450 21.57 -8.54 -2.14
CA GLN A 450 20.85 -9.54 -1.36
C GLN A 450 21.68 -10.80 -1.22
N TYR A 451 21.72 -11.33 -0.01
CA TYR A 451 22.25 -12.66 0.26
C TYR A 451 21.11 -13.57 0.70
N ARG A 452 21.06 -14.76 0.16
CA ARG A 452 20.03 -15.73 0.53
C ARG A 452 20.65 -17.12 0.57
N LYS A 453 20.45 -17.83 1.68
CA LYS A 453 20.85 -19.21 1.82
C LYS A 453 19.88 -19.92 2.75
N GLY A 454 19.19 -20.94 2.22
CA GLY A 454 18.18 -21.65 2.99
C GLY A 454 17.08 -20.72 3.46
N SER A 455 16.85 -20.69 4.76
CA SER A 455 15.83 -19.85 5.39
C SER A 455 16.38 -18.52 5.88
N SER A 456 17.57 -18.15 5.43
CA SER A 456 18.21 -16.87 5.80
C SER A 456 18.22 -15.93 4.60
N SER A 457 17.88 -14.69 4.84
CA SER A 457 17.90 -13.66 3.81
C SER A 457 18.30 -12.32 4.43
N ILE A 458 19.20 -11.59 3.75
CA ILE A 458 19.52 -10.24 4.13
C ILE A 458 19.61 -9.40 2.85
N LYS A 459 18.97 -8.23 2.88
CA LYS A 459 18.97 -7.32 1.75
C LYS A 459 19.33 -5.94 2.27
N ALA A 460 20.26 -5.27 1.59
CA ALA A 460 20.65 -3.91 1.94
C ALA A 460 20.66 -3.07 0.68
N GLY A 461 20.18 -1.83 0.82
CA GLY A 461 20.10 -0.98 -0.33
C GLY A 461 20.19 0.50 0.00
N TYR A 462 20.40 1.26 -1.05
CA TYR A 462 20.47 2.71 -1.00
C TYR A 462 19.66 3.27 -2.16
N PHE A 463 18.91 4.33 -1.89
CA PHE A 463 18.24 5.04 -2.97
C PHE A 463 18.44 6.54 -2.84
N TYR A 464 18.36 7.21 -3.99
CA TYR A 464 18.43 8.65 -4.08
C TYR A 464 17.33 9.13 -5.01
N ARG A 465 16.54 10.09 -4.55
CA ARG A 465 15.46 10.67 -5.35
C ARG A 465 15.63 12.18 -5.38
N SER A 466 15.62 12.73 -6.59
CA SER A 466 15.70 14.18 -6.79
C SER A 466 14.39 14.64 -7.40
N ILE A 467 13.67 15.47 -6.66
CA ILE A 467 12.36 15.96 -7.07
C ILE A 467 12.48 17.46 -7.33
N SER A 468 12.19 17.86 -8.56
CA SER A 468 12.13 19.28 -8.90
C SER A 468 10.69 19.76 -8.90
N ASP A 469 10.52 21.04 -8.62
CA ASP A 469 9.20 21.67 -8.48
C ASP A 469 8.35 20.95 -7.43
N PHE A 470 8.99 20.54 -6.33
CA PHE A 470 8.36 19.78 -5.26
C PHE A 470 7.18 20.56 -4.68
N ILE A 471 6.03 19.92 -4.59
CA ILE A 471 4.82 20.56 -4.06
C ILE A 471 4.72 20.29 -2.56
N ASP A 472 4.71 21.35 -1.77
CA ASP A 472 4.57 21.24 -0.33
C ASP A 472 3.69 22.37 0.18
N TRP A 473 2.91 22.10 1.20
CA TRP A 473 2.06 23.07 1.87
C TRP A 473 2.90 23.80 2.92
N VAL A 474 3.07 25.08 2.74
CA VAL A 474 3.99 25.87 3.55
C VAL A 474 3.35 27.18 3.96
N ARG A 475 3.95 27.81 4.98
CA ARG A 475 3.66 29.20 5.36
C ARG A 475 4.91 29.80 5.97
N ASP A 476 5.04 31.11 5.84
CA ASP A 476 6.20 31.81 6.40
C ASP A 476 5.90 32.36 7.79
N ASN A 477 4.66 32.68 8.08
CA ASN A 477 4.24 33.20 9.39
C ASN A 477 3.16 32.28 9.97
N PRO A 478 3.15 32.06 11.28
CA PRO A 478 2.11 31.22 11.88
C PRO A 478 0.67 31.74 11.68
N SER A 479 0.53 33.04 11.40
CA SER A 479 -0.80 33.61 11.16
C SER A 479 -1.29 33.46 9.73
N ASP A 480 -0.39 33.08 8.80
CA ASP A 480 -0.76 32.89 7.40
C ASP A 480 -1.42 31.51 7.22
N PRO A 481 -2.29 31.37 6.21
CA PRO A 481 -2.74 30.02 5.85
C PRO A 481 -1.57 29.23 5.24
N TYR A 482 -1.62 27.92 5.38
CA TYR A 482 -0.77 27.04 4.58
C TYR A 482 -1.25 27.11 3.13
N SER A 483 -0.31 27.17 2.21
CA SER A 483 -0.63 27.14 0.78
C SER A 483 0.43 26.32 0.06
N PRO A 484 0.06 25.56 -0.97
CA PRO A 484 1.04 24.75 -1.65
C PRO A 484 1.89 25.59 -2.61
N THR A 485 3.15 25.25 -2.69
CA THR A 485 4.14 25.98 -3.48
C THR A 485 5.06 24.95 -4.13
N ASN A 486 5.53 25.25 -5.32
CA ASN A 486 6.59 24.46 -5.96
C ASN A 486 7.93 24.97 -5.46
N PHE A 487 8.68 24.09 -4.82
CA PHE A 487 10.05 24.39 -4.41
C PHE A 487 11.03 23.97 -5.49
N GLY A 488 12.23 24.52 -5.43
CA GLY A 488 13.26 24.18 -6.40
C GLY A 488 13.54 22.69 -6.41
N LYS A 489 13.93 22.13 -5.27
CA LYS A 489 14.26 20.72 -5.20
C LYS A 489 14.02 20.13 -3.81
N ASN A 490 13.66 18.86 -3.81
CA ASN A 490 13.72 18.02 -2.62
C ASN A 490 14.58 16.80 -2.97
N LYS A 491 15.70 16.64 -2.28
CA LYS A 491 16.61 15.51 -2.50
C LYS A 491 16.45 14.55 -1.33
N VAL A 492 16.09 13.32 -1.61
CA VAL A 492 15.85 12.32 -0.57
C VAL A 492 16.86 11.20 -0.72
N HIS A 493 17.66 10.97 0.33
CA HIS A 493 18.57 9.82 0.41
C HIS A 493 17.96 8.80 1.36
N GLY A 494 18.09 7.53 1.03
CA GLY A 494 17.60 6.47 1.89
C GLY A 494 18.53 5.29 1.94
N LEU A 495 18.63 4.70 3.12
CA LEU A 495 19.35 3.44 3.33
C LEU A 495 18.40 2.47 3.97
N TYR A 496 18.48 1.20 3.59
CA TYR A 496 17.65 0.19 4.24
C TYR A 496 18.38 -1.15 4.34
N VAL A 497 18.03 -1.88 5.39
CA VAL A 497 18.46 -3.25 5.61
C VAL A 497 17.24 -4.06 6.02
N ARG A 498 17.05 -5.24 5.41
CA ARG A 498 16.01 -6.18 5.80
C ARG A 498 16.65 -7.53 6.04
N VAL A 499 16.35 -8.13 7.20
CA VAL A 499 16.90 -9.43 7.60
C VAL A 499 15.74 -10.34 7.97
N GLN A 500 15.84 -11.57 7.57
CA GLN A 500 14.83 -12.57 7.87
C GLN A 500 15.51 -13.92 8.03
N GLN A 501 15.14 -14.66 9.08
CA GLN A 501 15.69 -15.99 9.30
C GLN A 501 14.69 -16.85 10.05
N GLU A 502 14.63 -18.12 9.70
CA GLU A 502 13.76 -19.07 10.36
C GLU A 502 14.56 -20.32 10.67
N PHE A 503 14.37 -20.84 11.87
CA PHE A 503 15.02 -22.07 12.35
C PHE A 503 13.95 -23.10 12.65
N GLN A 504 14.09 -24.27 12.07
CA GLN A 504 13.26 -25.42 12.44
C GLN A 504 14.01 -26.17 13.55
N LEU A 505 13.51 -26.04 14.79
CA LEU A 505 14.20 -26.63 15.93
C LEU A 505 13.98 -28.13 16.03
N ASP A 506 12.78 -28.59 15.70
CA ASP A 506 12.45 -30.01 15.55
C ASP A 506 11.15 -30.09 14.73
N GLY A 507 10.54 -31.27 14.66
CA GLY A 507 9.34 -31.44 13.83
C GLY A 507 8.12 -30.64 14.30
N THR A 508 8.15 -30.14 15.54
CA THR A 508 7.00 -29.45 16.13
C THR A 508 7.30 -28.01 16.53
N GLN A 509 8.57 -27.59 16.51
CA GLN A 509 8.97 -26.25 16.97
C GLN A 509 9.71 -25.50 15.89
N SER A 510 9.40 -24.23 15.75
CA SER A 510 10.17 -23.33 14.90
C SER A 510 10.33 -21.98 15.59
N PHE A 511 11.39 -21.29 15.21
CA PHE A 511 11.70 -19.96 15.69
C PHE A 511 12.14 -19.11 14.52
N GLY A 512 11.63 -17.91 14.44
CA GLY A 512 12.03 -17.01 13.37
C GLY A 512 12.13 -15.58 13.85
N TYR A 513 12.84 -14.77 13.10
CA TYR A 513 12.85 -13.34 13.36
C TYR A 513 12.94 -12.58 12.04
N THR A 514 12.41 -11.38 12.07
CA THR A 514 12.57 -10.40 11.01
C THR A 514 13.05 -9.11 11.65
N ALA A 515 13.84 -8.36 10.91
CA ALA A 515 14.25 -7.03 11.36
C ALA A 515 14.48 -6.18 10.13
N SER A 516 14.04 -4.94 10.19
CA SER A 516 14.31 -3.99 9.13
C SER A 516 14.65 -2.64 9.74
N TYR A 517 15.53 -1.93 9.06
CA TYR A 517 15.90 -0.58 9.43
C TYR A 517 15.89 0.27 8.18
N ASN A 518 15.22 1.43 8.28
CA ASN A 518 15.17 2.41 7.20
C ASN A 518 15.61 3.76 7.73
N TYR A 519 16.54 4.38 7.03
CA TYR A 519 17.00 5.72 7.30
C TYR A 519 16.67 6.59 6.09
N LEU A 520 16.03 7.72 6.35
CA LEU A 520 15.63 8.67 5.32
C LEU A 520 16.21 10.03 5.64
N HIS A 521 16.75 10.69 4.63
CA HIS A 521 17.32 12.02 4.79
C HIS A 521 16.83 12.92 3.66
N PRO A 522 15.66 13.53 3.80
CA PRO A 522 15.22 14.53 2.83
C PRO A 522 15.99 15.84 3.04
N SER A 523 16.20 16.55 1.95
CA SER A 523 16.84 17.86 1.96
C SER A 523 16.00 18.79 1.09
N LEU A 524 15.15 19.57 1.73
CA LEU A 524 14.20 20.45 1.05
C LEU A 524 14.76 21.86 1.04
N GLU A 525 14.79 22.48 -0.14
CA GLU A 525 15.27 23.85 -0.28
C GLU A 525 14.18 24.81 0.19
N THR A 526 14.31 25.30 1.42
CA THR A 526 13.38 26.26 2.00
C THR A 526 14.17 27.33 2.75
N SER A 527 13.51 28.45 3.05
CA SER A 527 14.09 29.45 3.94
C SER A 527 13.98 28.97 5.39
N ALA A 528 14.77 29.55 6.26
CA ALA A 528 14.76 29.21 7.69
C ALA A 528 13.43 29.54 8.36
N GLN A 529 12.64 30.43 7.79
CA GLN A 529 11.37 30.86 8.37
C GLN A 529 10.18 30.03 7.86
N THR A 530 10.35 29.25 6.81
CA THR A 530 9.26 28.52 6.19
C THR A 530 8.88 27.30 7.01
N GLN A 531 7.59 27.19 7.34
CA GLN A 531 7.03 25.99 7.98
C GLN A 531 6.48 25.08 6.91
N SER A 532 6.95 23.85 6.88
CA SER A 532 6.67 22.88 5.82
C SER A 532 5.92 21.68 6.41
N LYS A 533 4.75 21.35 5.83
CA LYS A 533 4.04 20.16 6.29
C LYS A 533 4.83 18.89 6.01
N TYR A 534 5.51 18.83 4.88
CA TYR A 534 6.34 17.66 4.57
C TYR A 534 7.41 17.44 5.64
N THR A 535 8.11 18.52 6.04
CA THR A 535 9.15 18.41 7.07
C THR A 535 8.57 17.96 8.41
N LEU A 536 7.39 18.49 8.78
CA LEU A 536 6.74 18.12 10.04
C LEU A 536 6.42 16.63 10.10
N GLU A 537 6.09 16.02 8.97
CA GLU A 537 5.66 14.62 8.92
C GLU A 537 6.77 13.66 8.54
N SER A 538 7.93 14.15 8.10
CA SER A 538 8.99 13.30 7.54
C SER A 538 9.50 12.28 8.54
N LEU A 539 9.53 11.03 8.11
CA LEU A 539 10.11 9.93 8.88
C LEU A 539 11.62 9.93 8.68
N LYS A 540 12.38 9.82 9.74
CA LYS A 540 13.84 9.80 9.68
C LYS A 540 14.40 8.40 9.92
N HIS A 541 13.91 7.74 10.97
CA HIS A 541 14.33 6.38 11.30
C HIS A 541 13.11 5.51 11.51
N GLN A 542 13.18 4.32 10.97
CA GLN A 542 12.15 3.30 11.21
C GLN A 542 12.84 1.96 11.43
N PHE A 543 12.64 1.39 12.60
CA PHE A 543 13.13 0.06 12.92
C PHE A 543 11.92 -0.81 13.27
N VAL A 544 11.75 -1.92 12.56
CA VAL A 544 10.67 -2.87 12.80
C VAL A 544 11.28 -4.24 12.98
N ALA A 545 10.94 -4.91 14.08
CA ALA A 545 11.47 -6.24 14.37
C ALA A 545 10.34 -7.16 14.82
N GLY A 546 10.45 -8.43 14.47
CA GLY A 546 9.50 -9.44 14.87
C GLY A 546 10.21 -10.70 15.33
N LEU A 547 9.70 -11.31 16.39
CA LEU A 547 10.12 -12.60 16.88
C LEU A 547 8.92 -13.54 16.80
N TYR A 548 9.11 -14.73 16.24
CA TYR A 548 8.04 -15.68 15.98
C TYR A 548 8.45 -17.05 16.51
N TYR A 549 7.69 -17.57 17.46
CA TYR A 549 7.93 -18.88 18.02
C TYR A 549 6.68 -19.73 17.89
N ARG A 550 6.82 -20.94 17.40
CA ARG A 550 5.72 -21.89 17.27
C ARG A 550 6.11 -23.23 17.89
N LYS A 551 5.21 -23.74 18.70
CA LYS A 551 5.32 -25.10 19.24
C LYS A 551 3.96 -25.77 19.06
N HIS A 552 3.91 -26.81 18.21
CA HIS A 552 2.67 -27.48 17.85
C HIS A 552 1.66 -26.48 17.33
N ASP A 553 0.54 -26.34 18.03
CA ASP A 553 -0.57 -25.47 17.63
C ASP A 553 -0.51 -24.09 18.25
N LEU A 554 0.51 -23.83 19.07
CA LEU A 554 0.65 -22.57 19.77
C LEU A 554 1.71 -21.70 19.08
N SER A 555 1.37 -20.43 18.83
CA SER A 555 2.31 -19.46 18.26
C SER A 555 2.38 -18.24 19.16
N LEU A 556 3.60 -17.74 19.35
CA LEU A 556 3.84 -16.49 20.06
C LEU A 556 4.56 -15.55 19.10
N ASN A 557 4.00 -14.35 18.92
CA ASN A 557 4.54 -13.36 17.99
C ASN A 557 4.73 -12.04 18.75
N VAL A 558 5.95 -11.53 18.70
CA VAL A 558 6.30 -10.28 19.38
C VAL A 558 6.83 -9.32 18.32
N LEU A 559 6.22 -8.15 18.22
CA LEU A 559 6.59 -7.18 17.20
C LEU A 559 6.87 -5.84 17.83
N ASN A 560 7.93 -5.20 17.37
CA ASN A 560 8.37 -3.93 17.92
C ASN A 560 8.61 -2.93 16.79
N ARG A 561 8.11 -1.71 16.98
CA ARG A 561 8.32 -0.61 16.04
C ARG A 561 8.94 0.56 16.77
N LEU A 562 10.09 1.01 16.29
CA LEU A 562 10.76 2.19 16.80
C LEU A 562 10.84 3.20 15.67
N LEU A 563 10.23 4.36 15.86
CA LEU A 563 10.16 5.38 14.82
C LEU A 563 10.64 6.72 15.34
N LYS A 564 11.32 7.46 14.47
CA LYS A 564 11.75 8.83 14.76
C LYS A 564 11.42 9.70 13.55
N ARG A 565 10.58 10.71 13.76
CA ARG A 565 10.28 11.69 12.72
C ARG A 565 11.24 12.88 12.89
N GLU A 566 11.36 13.69 11.85
CA GLU A 566 12.36 14.75 11.79
C GLU A 566 12.28 15.69 13.00
N LEU A 567 11.09 16.13 13.35
CA LEU A 567 10.89 17.14 14.39
C LEU A 567 10.24 16.60 15.66
N ALA A 568 10.09 15.30 15.80
CA ALA A 568 9.44 14.69 16.95
C ALA A 568 10.39 13.74 17.66
N ASN A 569 10.11 13.45 18.93
CA ASN A 569 10.88 12.47 19.69
C ASN A 569 10.61 11.06 19.17
N ALA A 570 11.62 10.20 19.28
CA ALA A 570 11.45 8.79 18.95
C ALA A 570 10.43 8.14 19.87
N TYR A 571 9.70 7.15 19.33
CA TYR A 571 8.80 6.36 20.15
C TYR A 571 8.92 4.88 19.79
N ASN A 572 8.62 4.05 20.77
CA ASN A 572 8.75 2.60 20.66
C ASN A 572 7.44 1.95 21.03
N VAL A 573 6.93 1.09 20.15
CA VAL A 573 5.65 0.41 20.38
C VAL A 573 5.88 -1.09 20.29
N LEU A 574 5.52 -1.80 21.35
CA LEU A 574 5.71 -3.24 21.47
C LEU A 574 4.35 -3.92 21.46
N ASP A 575 4.16 -4.88 20.55
CA ASP A 575 2.90 -5.59 20.38
C ASP A 575 3.15 -7.09 20.47
N ILE A 576 2.15 -7.82 20.99
CA ILE A 576 2.22 -9.27 21.16
C ILE A 576 0.94 -9.88 20.61
N ARG A 577 1.09 -11.00 19.91
CA ARG A 577 -0.06 -11.81 19.50
C ARG A 577 0.23 -13.27 19.77
N VAL A 578 -0.73 -13.95 20.42
CA VAL A 578 -0.66 -15.37 20.71
C VAL A 578 -1.79 -16.06 19.95
N ASN A 579 -1.46 -17.10 19.18
CA ASN A 579 -2.42 -17.89 18.42
C ASN A 579 -2.43 -19.32 18.94
N TYR A 580 -3.62 -19.90 19.05
CA TYR A 580 -3.77 -21.32 19.36
C TYR A 580 -4.75 -21.94 18.37
N GLN A 581 -4.27 -22.88 17.57
CA GLN A 581 -5.08 -23.58 16.57
C GLN A 581 -5.75 -24.79 17.23
N TRP A 582 -7.07 -24.82 17.22
CA TRP A 582 -7.84 -25.95 17.74
C TRP A 582 -8.82 -26.39 16.65
N GLN A 583 -8.48 -27.50 15.99
CA GLN A 583 -9.25 -28.01 14.85
C GLN A 583 -9.39 -26.91 13.80
N ASP A 584 -10.64 -26.54 13.45
CA ASP A 584 -10.88 -25.50 12.45
C ASP A 584 -10.93 -24.10 13.04
N PHE A 585 -10.69 -23.97 14.35
CA PHE A 585 -10.76 -22.70 15.07
C PHE A 585 -9.37 -22.19 15.39
N LEU A 586 -9.18 -20.90 15.24
CA LEU A 586 -7.99 -20.21 15.71
C LEU A 586 -8.42 -19.26 16.84
N LEU A 587 -7.96 -19.57 18.05
CA LEU A 587 -8.15 -18.66 19.18
C LEU A 587 -6.94 -17.75 19.22
N TYR A 588 -7.15 -16.46 19.41
CA TYR A 588 -6.00 -15.57 19.51
C TYR A 588 -6.25 -14.45 20.50
N SER A 589 -5.15 -13.96 21.06
CA SER A 589 -5.18 -12.80 21.93
C SER A 589 -4.09 -11.85 21.51
N GLU A 590 -4.33 -10.57 21.75
CA GLU A 590 -3.38 -9.52 21.37
C GLU A 590 -3.27 -8.52 22.49
N ILE A 591 -2.05 -8.03 22.68
CA ILE A 591 -1.81 -6.82 23.48
C ILE A 591 -1.03 -5.89 22.57
N THR A 592 -1.62 -4.75 22.25
CA THR A 592 -0.92 -3.74 21.47
C THR A 592 -0.46 -2.63 22.39
N ASN A 593 0.69 -2.05 22.07
CA ASN A 593 1.32 -1.01 22.87
C ASN A 593 1.50 -1.49 24.33
N LEU A 594 2.16 -2.63 24.48
CA LEU A 594 2.37 -3.24 25.79
C LEU A 594 3.08 -2.31 26.76
N LEU A 595 4.01 -1.48 26.28
CA LEU A 595 4.77 -0.57 27.11
C LEU A 595 4.01 0.71 27.46
N ASN A 596 2.79 0.84 26.95
CA ASN A 596 1.91 1.99 27.21
C ASN A 596 2.54 3.32 26.78
N THR A 597 3.20 3.30 25.65
CA THR A 597 3.89 4.47 25.09
C THR A 597 2.88 5.51 24.62
N SER A 598 3.15 6.78 24.93
CA SER A 598 2.38 7.90 24.38
C SER A 598 3.02 8.33 23.08
N TYR A 599 2.25 8.34 21.99
CA TYR A 599 2.82 8.69 20.69
C TYR A 599 1.73 9.16 19.74
N ASN A 600 2.15 9.94 18.75
CA ASN A 600 1.32 10.39 17.63
C ASN A 600 1.94 9.90 16.34
N GLU A 601 1.09 9.53 15.37
CA GLU A 601 1.57 9.23 14.02
C GLU A 601 1.30 10.39 13.08
N ALA A 602 0.16 11.06 13.26
CA ALA A 602 -0.22 12.19 12.42
C ALA A 602 -0.67 13.34 13.32
N GLY A 603 -0.07 14.50 13.11
CA GLY A 603 -0.49 15.74 13.75
C GLY A 603 -0.59 15.64 15.26
N ALA A 604 -1.68 16.14 15.80
CA ALA A 604 -1.94 16.22 17.22
C ALA A 604 -2.81 15.07 17.74
N VAL A 605 -2.96 13.98 17.00
CA VAL A 605 -3.83 12.86 17.37
C VAL A 605 -3.04 11.83 18.17
N PRO A 606 -3.29 11.69 19.48
CA PRO A 606 -2.60 10.66 20.26
C PRO A 606 -3.09 9.27 19.83
N MET A 607 -2.15 8.35 19.68
CA MET A 607 -2.48 6.96 19.37
C MET A 607 -2.88 6.22 20.65
N PRO A 608 -3.56 5.07 20.54
CA PRO A 608 -4.08 4.40 21.73
C PRO A 608 -2.97 3.96 22.69
N ALA A 609 -3.28 4.00 23.97
CA ALA A 609 -2.47 3.36 24.98
C ALA A 609 -2.59 1.84 24.85
N ARG A 610 -2.18 1.11 25.86
CA ARG A 610 -2.28 -0.36 25.86
C ARG A 610 -3.71 -0.82 25.60
N TRP A 611 -3.83 -1.81 24.71
CA TRP A 611 -5.14 -2.33 24.31
C TRP A 611 -5.08 -3.85 24.29
N PHE A 612 -6.09 -4.50 24.88
CA PHE A 612 -6.19 -5.94 24.95
C PHE A 612 -7.29 -6.42 24.01
N ALA A 613 -7.06 -7.54 23.32
CA ALA A 613 -8.07 -8.09 22.44
C ALA A 613 -8.05 -9.61 22.47
N LEU A 614 -9.23 -10.19 22.30
CA LEU A 614 -9.43 -11.62 22.14
C LEU A 614 -10.19 -11.86 20.84
N GLY A 615 -9.84 -12.93 20.14
CA GLY A 615 -10.49 -13.25 18.90
C GLY A 615 -10.67 -14.73 18.68
N LEU A 616 -11.60 -15.04 17.80
CA LEU A 616 -11.87 -16.40 17.38
C LEU A 616 -12.13 -16.37 15.89
N LYS A 617 -11.37 -17.19 15.18
CA LYS A 617 -11.49 -17.31 13.73
C LYS A 617 -11.83 -18.75 13.39
N TYR A 618 -12.85 -18.92 12.55
CA TYR A 618 -13.25 -20.21 12.06
C TYR A 618 -12.98 -20.26 10.56
N GLU A 619 -12.33 -21.33 10.10
CA GLU A 619 -12.08 -21.53 8.68
C GLU A 619 -12.52 -22.95 8.31
N TRP A 620 -13.44 -23.03 7.38
CA TRP A 620 -13.97 -24.29 6.89
C TRP A 620 -13.70 -24.38 5.40
N THR A 621 -13.13 -25.48 4.97
CA THR A 621 -12.78 -25.69 3.57
C THR A 621 -13.40 -26.98 3.08
N ASN A 622 -14.16 -26.90 2.01
CA ASN A 622 -14.71 -28.05 1.32
C ASN A 622 -13.92 -28.27 0.05
N ILE A 623 -13.43 -29.49 -0.09
CA ILE A 623 -12.50 -29.78 -1.16
C ILE A 623 -13.19 -29.92 -2.52
N ARG A 624 -14.53 -30.12 -2.55
CA ARG A 624 -15.24 -30.33 -3.81
C ARG A 624 -16.59 -29.62 -3.85
N ILE A 625 -16.88 -29.04 -5.00
CA ILE A 625 -18.21 -28.60 -5.40
C ILE A 625 -18.58 -29.30 -6.69
#